data_db3b28a7aa8347a3f1c6de8eb7d7315c
#
_entry.id   db3b28a7aa8347a3f1c6de8eb7d7315c
#
_cell.length_a   1.000
_cell.length_b   1.000
_cell.length_c   1.000
_cell.angle_alpha   90.00
_cell.angle_beta   90.00
_cell.angle_gamma   90.00
#
_symmetry.space_group_name_H-M   'P 1'
#
loop_
_entity.id
_entity.type
_entity.pdbx_description
1 polymer ?
#
loop_
_entity_poly.entity_id
_entity_poly.type
_entity_poly.pdbx_seq_one_letter_code
_entity_poly.pdbx_strand_id
1 'polypeptide(L)'
;MHNQSNINIKKFIDTFENLSRIERHHQTVIGIKKSEARVLLCIEFLQEKNCAVTISEISKSLSITRPSTTEFVKNLIAKGYIEKKINDHDKRFSEILLTDEGKKIVHDLKGYFNSLFSGMIEKLGVDQSLLLIELLDTVNKYFNEWYSSQS
;
A
#
# COMPACT_ATOMS: atom_id res chain seq x y z
N MET A 1 33.53 19.22 9.44
CA MET A 1 33.44 17.96 10.21
C MET A 1 32.09 17.92 10.88
N HIS A 2 31.29 17.02 10.45
CA HIS A 2 29.85 17.02 10.70
C HIS A 2 29.53 16.49 12.09
N ASN A 3 28.65 17.19 12.73
CA ASN A 3 28.05 16.96 14.03
C ASN A 3 27.19 15.65 14.06
N GLN A 4 27.80 14.53 13.64
CA GLN A 4 27.19 13.19 13.77
C GLN A 4 27.22 12.67 15.22
N SER A 5 27.89 13.40 16.10
CA SER A 5 28.20 12.94 17.44
C SER A 5 27.04 12.97 18.44
N ASN A 6 25.84 13.45 18.06
CA ASN A 6 24.72 13.58 19.00
C ASN A 6 23.44 12.83 18.59
N ILE A 7 23.44 12.08 17.49
CA ILE A 7 22.26 11.32 17.09
C ILE A 7 22.40 9.89 17.65
N ASN A 8 21.52 9.56 18.58
CA ASN A 8 21.50 8.25 19.19
C ASN A 8 20.91 7.21 18.23
N ILE A 9 21.77 6.42 17.58
CA ILE A 9 21.40 5.35 16.65
C ILE A 9 20.40 4.38 17.30
N LYS A 10 20.59 4.06 18.59
CA LYS A 10 19.65 3.22 19.33
C LYS A 10 18.24 3.80 19.32
N LYS A 11 18.10 5.12 19.48
CA LYS A 11 16.80 5.79 19.44
C LYS A 11 16.13 5.68 18.06
N PHE A 12 16.90 5.74 16.97
CA PHE A 12 16.37 5.46 15.62
C PHE A 12 15.84 4.03 15.51
N ILE A 13 16.65 3.04 15.92
CA ILE A 13 16.26 1.62 15.89
C ILE A 13 14.99 1.42 16.70
N ASP A 14 14.95 1.87 17.94
CA ASP A 14 13.80 1.71 18.86
C ASP A 14 12.54 2.37 18.26
N THR A 15 12.67 3.54 17.63
CA THR A 15 11.54 4.26 17.01
C THR A 15 10.97 3.49 15.81
N PHE A 16 11.85 3.02 14.91
CA PHE A 16 11.44 2.21 13.75
C PHE A 16 10.82 0.88 14.19
N GLU A 17 11.40 0.20 15.17
CA GLU A 17 10.87 -1.06 15.71
C GLU A 17 9.48 -0.87 16.36
N ASN A 18 9.30 0.21 17.11
CA ASN A 18 8.01 0.53 17.73
C ASN A 18 6.94 0.78 16.67
N LEU A 19 7.23 1.57 15.63
CA LEU A 19 6.30 1.81 14.52
C LEU A 19 5.96 0.51 13.79
N SER A 20 6.95 -0.30 13.46
CA SER A 20 6.76 -1.60 12.82
C SER A 20 5.95 -2.57 13.68
N ARG A 21 6.11 -2.53 14.99
CA ARG A 21 5.33 -3.34 15.93
C ARG A 21 3.87 -2.95 15.93
N ILE A 22 3.55 -1.66 15.97
CA ILE A 22 2.16 -1.17 15.87
C ILE A 22 1.53 -1.67 14.58
N GLU A 23 2.21 -1.55 13.45
CA GLU A 23 1.75 -2.05 12.17
C GLU A 23 1.53 -3.56 12.14
N ARG A 24 2.41 -4.34 12.79
CA ARG A 24 2.24 -5.81 12.88
C ARG A 24 1.05 -6.24 13.74
N HIS A 25 0.70 -5.47 14.76
CA HIS A 25 -0.46 -5.77 15.61
C HIS A 25 -1.80 -5.48 14.93
N HIS A 26 -1.83 -4.59 13.96
CA HIS A 26 -3.04 -4.19 13.24
C HIS A 26 -3.02 -4.72 11.80
N GLN A 27 -3.24 -6.04 11.63
CA GLN A 27 -3.18 -6.72 10.32
C GLN A 27 -4.45 -6.56 9.47
N THR A 28 -5.54 -6.08 10.07
CA THR A 28 -6.84 -5.90 9.38
C THR A 28 -7.29 -4.45 9.44
N VAL A 29 -8.03 -4.06 8.42
CA VAL A 29 -8.73 -2.78 8.29
C VAL A 29 -10.17 -3.09 7.91
N ILE A 30 -11.15 -2.62 8.68
CA ILE A 30 -12.59 -2.89 8.48
C ILE A 30 -12.91 -4.37 8.17
N GLY A 31 -12.23 -5.30 8.86
CA GLY A 31 -12.42 -6.74 8.69
C GLY A 31 -11.68 -7.38 7.50
N ILE A 32 -10.89 -6.62 6.76
CA ILE A 32 -10.11 -7.09 5.61
C ILE A 32 -8.63 -7.07 5.94
N LYS A 33 -7.86 -8.03 5.46
CA LYS A 33 -6.40 -8.01 5.60
C LYS A 33 -5.81 -6.76 4.92
N LYS A 34 -4.87 -6.07 5.57
CA LYS A 34 -4.21 -4.89 5.01
C LYS A 34 -3.60 -5.13 3.62
N SER A 35 -3.04 -6.32 3.38
CA SER A 35 -2.51 -6.70 2.06
C SER A 35 -3.60 -6.73 0.97
N GLU A 36 -4.78 -7.26 1.30
CA GLU A 36 -5.93 -7.30 0.40
C GLU A 36 -6.53 -5.90 0.20
N ALA A 37 -6.62 -5.09 1.27
CA ALA A 37 -7.07 -3.71 1.18
C ALA A 37 -6.18 -2.88 0.23
N ARG A 38 -4.85 -3.06 0.30
CA ARG A 38 -3.91 -2.41 -0.63
C ARG A 38 -4.14 -2.81 -2.07
N VAL A 39 -4.44 -4.07 -2.33
CA VAL A 39 -4.76 -4.56 -3.69
C VAL A 39 -6.05 -3.93 -4.20
N LEU A 40 -7.11 -3.87 -3.39
CA LEU A 40 -8.38 -3.22 -3.77
C LEU A 40 -8.21 -1.74 -4.12
N LEU A 41 -7.49 -0.99 -3.28
CA LEU A 41 -7.19 0.43 -3.54
C LEU A 41 -6.32 0.63 -4.78
N CYS A 42 -5.37 -0.29 -5.03
CA CYS A 42 -4.55 -0.26 -6.23
C CYS A 42 -5.38 -0.50 -7.49
N ILE A 43 -6.32 -1.46 -7.47
CA ILE A 43 -7.21 -1.74 -8.60
C ILE A 43 -8.03 -0.49 -8.94
N GLU A 44 -8.65 0.14 -7.94
CA GLU A 44 -9.40 1.38 -8.16
C GLU A 44 -8.53 2.48 -8.77
N PHE A 45 -7.36 2.72 -8.21
CA PHE A 45 -6.42 3.74 -8.71
C PHE A 45 -6.03 3.51 -10.17
N LEU A 46 -5.76 2.25 -10.56
CA LEU A 46 -5.44 1.90 -11.93
C LEU A 46 -6.65 2.09 -12.86
N GLN A 47 -7.85 1.74 -12.40
CA GLN A 47 -9.10 1.96 -13.15
C GLN A 47 -9.38 3.46 -13.37
N GLU A 48 -9.20 4.29 -12.35
CA GLU A 48 -9.36 5.76 -12.45
C GLU A 48 -8.40 6.38 -13.48
N LYS A 49 -7.22 5.77 -13.67
CA LYS A 49 -6.26 6.18 -14.70
C LYS A 49 -6.51 5.59 -16.09
N ASN A 50 -7.62 4.89 -16.27
CA ASN A 50 -7.93 4.16 -17.51
C ASN A 50 -6.83 3.15 -17.94
N CYS A 51 -6.11 2.60 -16.97
CA CYS A 51 -5.13 1.55 -17.20
C CYS A 51 -5.80 0.18 -17.14
N ALA A 52 -5.44 -0.72 -18.04
CA ALA A 52 -5.85 -2.11 -17.95
C ALA A 52 -5.28 -2.75 -16.67
N VAL A 53 -6.14 -3.26 -15.81
CA VAL A 53 -5.74 -3.81 -14.51
C VAL A 53 -5.41 -5.28 -14.66
N THR A 54 -4.14 -5.62 -14.59
CA THR A 54 -3.62 -6.99 -14.68
C THR A 54 -2.84 -7.38 -13.42
N ILE A 55 -2.61 -8.67 -13.21
CA ILE A 55 -1.71 -9.16 -12.14
C ILE A 55 -0.35 -8.45 -12.21
N SER A 56 0.18 -8.27 -13.43
CA SER A 56 1.46 -7.62 -13.64
C SER A 56 1.47 -6.16 -13.19
N GLU A 57 0.42 -5.40 -13.54
CA GLU A 57 0.32 -3.99 -13.14
C GLU A 57 0.12 -3.82 -11.64
N ILE A 58 -0.68 -4.67 -10.99
CA ILE A 58 -0.85 -4.66 -9.53
C ILE A 58 0.48 -5.00 -8.84
N SER A 59 1.15 -6.07 -9.27
CA SER A 59 2.44 -6.51 -8.74
C SER A 59 3.49 -5.38 -8.81
N LYS A 60 3.58 -4.73 -9.96
CA LYS A 60 4.49 -3.60 -10.21
C LYS A 60 4.15 -2.39 -9.34
N SER A 61 2.88 -1.99 -9.31
CA SER A 61 2.42 -0.82 -8.54
C SER A 61 2.63 -0.97 -7.04
N LEU A 62 2.45 -2.18 -6.50
CA LEU A 62 2.59 -2.46 -5.07
C LEU A 62 4.00 -2.94 -4.67
N SER A 63 4.90 -3.15 -5.64
CA SER A 63 6.24 -3.72 -5.41
C SER A 63 6.19 -5.05 -4.65
N ILE A 64 5.28 -5.93 -5.04
CA ILE A 64 5.11 -7.28 -4.50
C ILE A 64 5.31 -8.32 -5.61
N THR A 65 5.58 -9.57 -5.22
CA THR A 65 5.79 -10.66 -6.18
C THR A 65 4.50 -11.03 -6.93
N ARG A 66 4.61 -11.52 -8.16
CA ARG A 66 3.46 -12.03 -8.91
C ARG A 66 2.73 -13.19 -8.22
N PRO A 67 3.41 -14.18 -7.61
CA PRO A 67 2.74 -15.22 -6.83
C PRO A 67 1.90 -14.65 -5.68
N SER A 68 2.43 -13.70 -4.91
CA SER A 68 1.68 -13.04 -3.84
C SER A 68 0.47 -12.26 -4.38
N THR A 69 0.65 -11.52 -5.48
CA THR A 69 -0.46 -10.81 -6.14
C THR A 69 -1.55 -11.78 -6.60
N THR A 70 -1.16 -12.91 -7.20
CA THR A 70 -2.09 -13.94 -7.66
C THR A 70 -2.90 -14.52 -6.50
N GLU A 71 -2.27 -14.76 -5.36
CA GLU A 71 -2.94 -15.25 -4.16
C GLU A 71 -3.95 -14.23 -3.63
N PHE A 72 -3.56 -12.96 -3.50
CA PHE A 72 -4.47 -11.90 -3.05
C PHE A 72 -5.66 -11.73 -4.01
N VAL A 73 -5.42 -11.73 -5.31
CA VAL A 73 -6.48 -11.64 -6.32
C VAL A 73 -7.43 -12.84 -6.22
N LYS A 74 -6.91 -14.07 -6.06
CA LYS A 74 -7.73 -15.26 -5.86
C LYS A 74 -8.63 -15.15 -4.62
N ASN A 75 -8.08 -14.68 -3.50
CA ASN A 75 -8.83 -14.49 -2.26
C ASN A 75 -9.92 -13.42 -2.41
N LEU A 76 -9.62 -12.32 -3.10
CA LEU A 76 -10.58 -11.24 -3.33
C LEU A 76 -11.70 -11.65 -4.30
N ILE A 77 -11.41 -12.49 -5.29
CA ILE A 77 -12.44 -13.11 -6.15
C ILE A 77 -13.34 -14.00 -5.32
N ALA A 78 -12.77 -14.85 -4.46
CA ALA A 78 -13.54 -15.74 -3.59
C ALA A 78 -14.45 -14.97 -2.61
N LYS A 79 -14.06 -13.76 -2.21
CA LYS A 79 -14.87 -12.86 -1.39
C LYS A 79 -15.90 -12.06 -2.20
N GLY A 80 -15.88 -12.13 -3.52
CA GLY A 80 -16.80 -11.40 -4.40
C GLY A 80 -16.50 -9.91 -4.55
N TYR A 81 -15.30 -9.45 -4.21
CA TYR A 81 -14.93 -8.04 -4.29
C TYR A 81 -14.35 -7.64 -5.65
N ILE A 82 -13.79 -8.61 -6.37
CA ILE A 82 -13.27 -8.42 -7.72
C ILE A 82 -13.68 -9.58 -8.62
N GLU A 83 -13.65 -9.31 -9.92
CA GLU A 83 -13.87 -10.32 -10.96
C GLU A 83 -12.80 -10.23 -12.05
N LYS A 84 -12.61 -11.33 -12.79
CA LYS A 84 -11.77 -11.37 -13.98
C LYS A 84 -12.65 -11.32 -15.21
N LYS A 85 -12.38 -10.35 -16.08
CA LYS A 85 -12.99 -10.25 -17.40
C LYS A 85 -11.96 -10.67 -18.44
N ILE A 86 -12.28 -11.70 -19.20
CA ILE A 86 -11.44 -12.14 -20.32
C ILE A 86 -11.63 -11.13 -21.45
N ASN A 87 -10.53 -10.62 -22.02
CA ASN A 87 -10.60 -9.73 -23.17
C ASN A 87 -11.04 -10.52 -24.39
N ASP A 88 -12.15 -10.10 -25.03
CA ASP A 88 -12.73 -10.78 -26.21
C ASP A 88 -11.78 -10.76 -27.42
N HIS A 89 -10.87 -9.80 -27.50
CA HIS A 89 -9.90 -9.64 -28.59
C HIS A 89 -8.57 -10.36 -28.35
N ASP A 90 -8.14 -10.52 -27.10
CA ASP A 90 -6.95 -11.28 -26.74
C ASP A 90 -7.18 -12.09 -25.45
N LYS A 91 -7.51 -13.37 -25.62
CA LYS A 91 -7.78 -14.31 -24.52
C LYS A 91 -6.60 -14.53 -23.57
N ARG A 92 -5.41 -14.03 -23.91
CA ARG A 92 -4.21 -14.10 -23.07
C ARG A 92 -4.20 -13.04 -21.96
N PHE A 93 -5.03 -12.01 -22.08
CA PHE A 93 -5.15 -10.94 -21.11
C PHE A 93 -6.50 -11.02 -20.41
N SER A 94 -6.47 -11.20 -19.09
CA SER A 94 -7.65 -11.03 -18.25
C SER A 94 -7.51 -9.73 -17.46
N GLU A 95 -8.51 -8.88 -17.61
CA GLU A 95 -8.64 -7.65 -16.83
C GLU A 95 -9.30 -7.95 -15.48
N ILE A 96 -8.82 -7.29 -14.44
CA ILE A 96 -9.35 -7.40 -13.08
C ILE A 96 -10.21 -6.16 -12.82
N LEU A 97 -11.45 -6.37 -12.43
CA LEU A 97 -12.42 -5.31 -12.18
C LEU A 97 -12.98 -5.41 -10.76
N LEU A 98 -13.28 -4.25 -10.17
CA LEU A 98 -14.07 -4.20 -8.93
C LEU A 98 -15.53 -4.56 -9.23
N THR A 99 -16.10 -5.45 -8.41
CA THR A 99 -17.55 -5.65 -8.37
C THR A 99 -18.24 -4.48 -7.66
N ASP A 100 -19.56 -4.41 -7.67
CA ASP A 100 -20.29 -3.39 -6.90
C ASP A 100 -20.02 -3.52 -5.39
N GLU A 101 -19.87 -4.75 -4.89
CA GLU A 101 -19.46 -5.00 -3.50
C GLU A 101 -18.03 -4.55 -3.25
N GLY A 102 -17.11 -4.80 -4.18
CA GLY A 102 -15.73 -4.30 -4.13
C GLY A 102 -15.65 -2.78 -4.09
N LYS A 103 -16.47 -2.09 -4.87
CA LYS A 103 -16.56 -0.61 -4.85
C LYS A 103 -17.03 -0.06 -3.50
N LYS A 104 -18.01 -0.72 -2.86
CA LYS A 104 -18.45 -0.35 -1.50
C LYS A 104 -17.32 -0.49 -0.49
N ILE A 105 -16.62 -1.62 -0.51
CA ILE A 105 -15.49 -1.87 0.37
C ILE A 105 -14.37 -0.85 0.15
N VAL A 106 -14.05 -0.51 -1.09
CA VAL A 106 -13.06 0.53 -1.41
C VAL A 106 -13.49 1.89 -0.89
N HIS A 107 -14.78 2.24 -1.01
CA HIS A 107 -15.32 3.47 -0.43
C HIS A 107 -15.12 3.52 1.10
N ASP A 108 -15.44 2.44 1.80
CA ASP A 108 -15.27 2.33 3.24
C ASP A 108 -13.78 2.37 3.66
N LEU A 109 -12.89 1.72 2.89
CA LEU A 109 -11.44 1.80 3.08
C LEU A 109 -10.91 3.23 2.94
N LYS A 110 -11.36 3.96 1.92
CA LYS A 110 -11.01 5.37 1.73
C LYS A 110 -11.47 6.22 2.93
N GLY A 111 -12.69 6.01 3.41
CA GLY A 111 -13.22 6.68 4.59
C GLY A 111 -12.40 6.41 5.84
N TYR A 112 -12.02 5.15 6.07
CA TYR A 112 -11.15 4.76 7.18
C TYR A 112 -9.78 5.45 7.12
N PHE A 113 -9.09 5.39 5.99
CA PHE A 113 -7.77 6.01 5.86
C PHE A 113 -7.84 7.54 5.93
N ASN A 114 -8.87 8.16 5.35
CA ASN A 114 -9.08 9.60 5.49
C ASN A 114 -9.23 9.99 6.96
N SER A 115 -10.03 9.28 7.74
CA SER A 115 -10.20 9.55 9.18
C SER A 115 -8.90 9.37 9.96
N LEU A 116 -8.16 8.28 9.70
CA LEU A 116 -6.90 7.99 10.36
C LEU A 116 -5.86 9.07 10.11
N PHE A 117 -5.63 9.42 8.84
CA PHE A 117 -4.59 10.37 8.46
C PHE A 117 -4.99 11.83 8.71
N SER A 118 -6.27 12.19 8.61
CA SER A 118 -6.75 13.52 9.03
C SER A 118 -6.50 13.74 10.52
N GLY A 119 -6.79 12.76 11.36
CA GLY A 119 -6.49 12.85 12.80
C GLY A 119 -4.98 12.98 13.10
N MET A 120 -4.14 12.33 12.30
CA MET A 120 -2.68 12.50 12.42
C MET A 120 -2.24 13.91 11.99
N ILE A 121 -2.78 14.42 10.88
CA ILE A 121 -2.49 15.78 10.40
C ILE A 121 -2.93 16.82 11.41
N GLU A 122 -4.09 16.67 12.03
CA GLU A 122 -4.56 17.56 13.11
C GLU A 122 -3.59 17.62 14.29
N LYS A 123 -3.00 16.48 14.66
CA LYS A 123 -2.03 16.41 15.76
C LYS A 123 -0.68 17.01 15.42
N LEU A 124 -0.21 16.81 14.20
CA LEU A 124 1.10 17.29 13.75
C LEU A 124 1.07 18.75 13.28
N GLY A 125 -0.04 19.18 12.72
CA GLY A 125 -0.15 20.37 11.90
C GLY A 125 0.28 20.15 10.45
N VAL A 126 -0.14 21.04 9.55
CA VAL A 126 0.08 20.88 8.10
C VAL A 126 1.58 20.90 7.75
N ASP A 127 2.34 21.87 8.26
CA ASP A 127 3.76 22.01 7.92
C ASP A 127 4.59 20.80 8.36
N GLN A 128 4.35 20.29 9.57
CA GLN A 128 5.03 19.10 10.09
C GLN A 128 4.61 17.82 9.33
N SER A 129 3.36 17.75 8.89
CA SER A 129 2.89 16.63 8.08
C SER A 129 3.56 16.60 6.70
N LEU A 130 3.71 17.74 6.04
CA LEU A 130 4.42 17.87 4.78
C LEU A 130 5.91 17.49 4.93
N LEU A 131 6.55 18.02 5.98
CA LEU A 131 7.95 17.68 6.29
C LEU A 131 8.12 16.17 6.56
N LEU A 132 7.19 15.55 7.29
CA LEU A 132 7.22 14.12 7.54
C LEU A 132 7.18 13.30 6.25
N ILE A 133 6.33 13.69 5.29
CA ILE A 133 6.26 13.04 3.97
C ILE A 133 7.61 13.10 3.26
N GLU A 134 8.23 14.29 3.19
CA GLU A 134 9.54 14.48 2.55
C GLU A 134 10.65 13.65 3.22
N LEU A 135 10.65 13.61 4.56
CA LEU A 135 11.63 12.84 5.34
C LEU A 135 11.44 11.34 5.13
N LEU A 136 10.21 10.84 5.13
CA LEU A 136 9.92 9.43 4.87
C LEU A 136 10.28 9.02 3.45
N ASP A 137 10.07 9.87 2.45
CA ASP A 137 10.51 9.63 1.08
C ASP A 137 12.04 9.51 0.98
N THR A 138 12.76 10.37 1.70
CA THR A 138 14.22 10.30 1.78
C THR A 138 14.70 9.01 2.44
N VAL A 139 14.06 8.62 3.54
CA VAL A 139 14.36 7.35 4.24
C VAL A 139 14.08 6.14 3.36
N ASN A 140 12.95 6.14 2.65
CA ASN A 140 12.60 5.06 1.72
C ASN A 140 13.63 4.90 0.59
N LYS A 141 14.06 6.00 -0.02
CA LYS A 141 15.12 6.00 -1.04
C LYS A 141 16.42 5.43 -0.50
N TYR A 142 16.85 5.90 0.67
CA TYR A 142 18.06 5.42 1.32
C TYR A 142 18.02 3.90 1.58
N PHE A 143 16.93 3.38 2.15
CA PHE A 143 16.81 1.94 2.40
C PHE A 143 16.79 1.12 1.11
N ASN A 144 16.11 1.59 0.06
CA ASN A 144 16.10 0.90 -1.23
C ASN A 144 17.52 0.82 -1.83
N GLU A 145 18.27 1.90 -1.80
CA GLU A 145 19.67 1.93 -2.27
C GLU A 145 20.57 1.02 -1.43
N TRP A 146 20.45 1.09 -0.10
CA TRP A 146 21.23 0.27 0.83
C TRP A 146 21.00 -1.22 0.57
N TYR A 147 19.74 -1.68 0.55
CA TYR A 147 19.45 -3.11 0.34
C TYR A 147 19.81 -3.58 -1.07
N SER A 148 19.66 -2.73 -2.09
CA SER A 148 20.10 -3.06 -3.45
C SER A 148 21.61 -3.20 -3.56
N SER A 149 22.40 -2.50 -2.76
CA SER A 149 23.87 -2.60 -2.73
C SER A 149 24.38 -3.83 -2.00
N GLN A 150 23.56 -4.54 -1.23
CA GLN A 150 23.90 -5.76 -0.51
C GLN A 150 23.57 -7.05 -1.30
N SER A 151 22.85 -6.92 -2.41
CA SER A 151 22.47 -8.02 -3.30
C SER A 151 23.47 -8.19 -4.42
#